data_996bcefdbdf7a8653750a77ee2b586bc
#
_entry.id   996bcefdbdf7a8653750a77ee2b586bc
#
_cell.length_a   1.000
_cell.length_b   1.000
_cell.length_c   1.000
_cell.angle_alpha   90.00
_cell.angle_beta   90.00
_cell.angle_gamma   90.00
#
_symmetry.space_group_name_H-M   'P 1'
#
loop_
_entity.id
_entity.type
_entity.pdbx_description
1 polymer ?
#
loop_
_entity_poly.entity_id
_entity_poly.type
_entity_poly.pdbx_seq_one_letter_code
_entity_poly.pdbx_strand_id
1 'polypeptide(L)'
;MRARHHRARYQIVWCILLLSALVLTGGQSMAASVRCEDIADVSIDEWYPDENFNYKTRLVVATNKNIHHGIARALFRFDIPSDIEVADIKSANIYLSACANCGGGNGGTVGFFALNKPFDEAADTWSSLEGGDWDDSVYSQAILPEGNSWTQAENGEPPPDVKGFDITPLIQDNLDKVRANGIMMRFLDEHQEPFTHQNVASRESSDPLDFHPFLIIQQKEPICPAEVMFQGEPENLNQLRKFRDQVLEKTPAGRTFIGLYYGCAPKISALLSANEDLRLQARTVVKKMLTMILP
;
A
#
# COMPACT_ATOMS: atom_id res chain seq x y z
N MET A 1 -35.94 -39.68 22.42
CA MET A 1 -35.17 -39.74 21.17
C MET A 1 -35.39 -38.53 20.22
N ARG A 2 -36.53 -37.89 20.12
CA ARG A 2 -36.81 -36.79 19.17
C ARG A 2 -36.01 -35.49 19.42
N ALA A 3 -35.66 -35.15 20.67
CA ALA A 3 -34.97 -33.91 20.99
C ALA A 3 -33.46 -33.86 20.53
N ARG A 4 -32.80 -35.01 20.39
CA ARG A 4 -31.41 -35.06 19.90
C ARG A 4 -31.30 -34.81 18.40
N HIS A 5 -32.32 -35.19 17.60
CA HIS A 5 -32.34 -34.93 16.16
C HIS A 5 -32.56 -33.46 15.81
N HIS A 6 -33.29 -32.70 16.64
CA HIS A 6 -33.47 -31.28 16.41
C HIS A 6 -32.19 -30.48 16.67
N ARG A 7 -31.43 -30.76 17.73
CA ARG A 7 -30.15 -30.10 18.00
C ARG A 7 -29.10 -30.36 16.91
N ALA A 8 -29.03 -31.61 16.43
CA ALA A 8 -28.11 -31.93 15.31
C ALA A 8 -28.49 -31.21 14.02
N ARG A 9 -29.79 -31.08 13.72
CA ARG A 9 -30.27 -30.28 12.57
C ARG A 9 -29.97 -28.78 12.72
N TYR A 10 -30.13 -28.20 13.90
CA TYR A 10 -29.75 -26.82 14.12
C TYR A 10 -28.24 -26.58 14.08
N GLN A 11 -27.43 -27.48 14.61
CA GLN A 11 -25.98 -27.38 14.51
C GLN A 11 -25.49 -27.53 13.04
N ILE A 12 -26.11 -28.43 12.28
CA ILE A 12 -25.84 -28.58 10.85
C ILE A 12 -26.27 -27.31 10.09
N VAL A 13 -27.44 -26.73 10.39
CA VAL A 13 -27.89 -25.47 9.79
C VAL A 13 -26.96 -24.30 10.16
N TRP A 14 -26.49 -24.24 11.40
CA TRP A 14 -25.53 -23.22 11.83
C TRP A 14 -24.13 -23.43 11.25
N CYS A 15 -23.65 -24.67 11.15
CA CYS A 15 -22.42 -24.97 10.41
C CYS A 15 -22.59 -24.72 8.91
N ILE A 16 -23.77 -24.97 8.36
CA ILE A 16 -24.14 -24.68 6.99
C ILE A 16 -24.18 -23.18 6.75
N LEU A 17 -24.78 -22.40 7.65
CA LEU A 17 -24.80 -20.94 7.59
C LEU A 17 -23.38 -20.37 7.76
N LEU A 18 -22.55 -20.89 8.62
CA LEU A 18 -21.15 -20.49 8.79
C LEU A 18 -20.27 -20.91 7.61
N LEU A 19 -20.51 -22.04 7.00
CA LEU A 19 -19.74 -22.54 5.84
C LEU A 19 -20.26 -21.99 4.50
N SER A 20 -21.55 -21.72 4.36
CA SER A 20 -22.06 -20.97 3.22
C SER A 20 -21.66 -19.49 3.28
N ALA A 21 -21.33 -18.94 4.47
CA ALA A 21 -20.59 -17.69 4.61
C ALA A 21 -19.23 -17.75 3.91
N LEU A 22 -18.63 -18.91 3.86
CA LEU A 22 -17.30 -19.12 3.29
C LEU A 22 -17.22 -19.05 1.76
N VAL A 23 -18.35 -18.94 1.03
CA VAL A 23 -18.35 -19.33 -0.36
C VAL A 23 -18.56 -18.20 -1.38
N LEU A 24 -18.72 -16.95 -0.95
CA LEU A 24 -19.46 -16.01 -1.78
C LEU A 24 -18.73 -14.77 -2.27
N THR A 25 -17.44 -14.85 -2.56
CA THR A 25 -16.73 -13.75 -3.16
C THR A 25 -16.34 -13.99 -4.61
N GLY A 26 -17.12 -13.57 -5.50
CA GLY A 26 -16.87 -13.44 -6.93
C GLY A 26 -17.41 -12.11 -7.44
N GLY A 27 -17.57 -11.11 -6.58
CA GLY A 27 -17.34 -9.73 -6.95
C GLY A 27 -15.82 -9.62 -7.08
N GLN A 28 -15.29 -8.92 -8.05
CA GLN A 28 -13.90 -8.50 -8.03
C GLN A 28 -13.67 -7.87 -6.66
N SER A 29 -13.04 -8.59 -5.74
CA SER A 29 -12.37 -7.98 -4.62
C SER A 29 -11.28 -7.17 -5.29
N MET A 30 -11.56 -5.90 -5.57
CA MET A 30 -10.52 -4.99 -5.98
C MET A 30 -9.50 -5.04 -4.86
N ALA A 31 -8.26 -5.36 -5.19
CA ALA A 31 -7.17 -5.28 -4.25
C ALA A 31 -7.32 -3.95 -3.51
N ALA A 32 -7.46 -4.00 -2.19
CA ALA A 32 -7.68 -2.78 -1.43
C ALA A 32 -6.47 -1.87 -1.67
N SER A 33 -6.73 -0.66 -2.09
CA SER A 33 -5.71 0.36 -2.29
C SER A 33 -5.85 1.37 -1.16
N VAL A 34 -4.78 1.55 -0.40
CA VAL A 34 -4.72 2.49 0.71
C VAL A 34 -3.84 3.67 0.29
N ARG A 35 -4.40 4.86 0.28
CA ARG A 35 -3.66 6.10 0.11
C ARG A 35 -3.21 6.58 1.49
N CYS A 36 -1.92 6.74 1.66
CA CYS A 36 -1.28 7.26 2.86
C CYS A 36 -0.78 8.67 2.55
N GLU A 37 -1.33 9.65 3.25
CA GLU A 37 -0.95 11.06 3.06
C GLU A 37 0.41 11.33 3.69
N ASP A 38 1.14 12.30 3.14
CA ASP A 38 2.35 12.84 3.75
C ASP A 38 1.98 13.66 4.98
N ILE A 39 2.54 13.30 6.12
CA ILE A 39 2.29 13.95 7.42
C ILE A 39 3.47 14.78 7.90
N ALA A 40 4.64 14.65 7.28
CA ALA A 40 5.82 15.46 7.53
C ALA A 40 6.79 15.33 6.36
N ASP A 41 7.27 16.46 5.86
CA ASP A 41 8.33 16.47 4.87
C ASP A 41 9.30 17.65 5.10
N VAL A 42 10.58 17.46 4.81
CA VAL A 42 11.60 18.49 4.91
C VAL A 42 12.77 18.20 3.98
N SER A 43 13.43 19.26 3.49
CA SER A 43 14.75 19.15 2.87
C SER A 43 15.84 19.43 3.88
N ILE A 44 16.95 18.72 3.76
CA ILE A 44 18.21 19.01 4.46
C ILE A 44 19.30 19.31 3.42
N ASP A 45 20.12 20.33 3.66
CA ASP A 45 21.11 20.80 2.69
C ASP A 45 22.48 21.01 3.35
N GLU A 46 23.52 20.42 2.77
CA GLU A 46 24.91 20.47 3.25
C GLU A 46 25.46 21.91 3.36
N TRP A 47 25.00 22.84 2.50
CA TRP A 47 25.44 24.23 2.55
C TRP A 47 24.83 25.05 3.69
N TYR A 48 23.71 24.59 4.19
CA TYR A 48 22.98 25.20 5.29
C TYR A 48 22.78 24.18 6.40
N PRO A 49 23.88 23.68 6.99
CA PRO A 49 23.84 22.46 7.81
C PRO A 49 23.00 22.60 9.08
N ASP A 50 22.81 23.83 9.55
CA ASP A 50 22.02 24.13 10.75
C ASP A 50 20.67 24.80 10.43
N GLU A 51 20.32 24.96 9.14
CA GLU A 51 19.04 25.54 8.73
C GLU A 51 17.99 24.44 8.51
N ASN A 52 16.81 24.62 9.09
CA ASN A 52 15.65 23.78 8.87
C ASN A 52 14.78 24.39 7.76
N PHE A 53 14.38 23.58 6.78
CA PHE A 53 13.65 24.03 5.59
C PHE A 53 12.16 23.68 5.61
N ASN A 54 11.55 23.39 6.74
CA ASN A 54 10.15 22.99 6.86
C ASN A 54 9.13 24.04 6.33
N TYR A 55 9.56 25.30 6.20
CA TYR A 55 8.72 26.40 5.70
C TYR A 55 8.72 26.53 4.17
N LYS A 56 9.48 25.71 3.47
CA LYS A 56 9.57 25.77 2.01
C LYS A 56 8.39 25.04 1.37
N THR A 57 7.91 25.58 0.27
CA THR A 57 6.86 24.97 -0.56
C THR A 57 7.39 23.89 -1.49
N ARG A 58 8.68 23.55 -1.35
CA ARG A 58 9.37 22.56 -2.15
C ARG A 58 10.40 21.80 -1.34
N LEU A 59 10.64 20.58 -1.76
CA LEU A 59 11.74 19.74 -1.32
C LEU A 59 12.82 19.73 -2.41
N VAL A 60 14.06 19.85 -2.00
CA VAL A 60 15.21 19.85 -2.91
C VAL A 60 15.98 18.54 -2.75
N VAL A 61 16.28 17.90 -3.89
CA VAL A 61 17.25 16.82 -3.96
C VAL A 61 18.35 17.27 -4.91
N ALA A 62 19.61 17.28 -4.46
CA ALA A 62 20.73 17.80 -5.24
C ALA A 62 21.98 16.96 -5.04
N THR A 63 22.79 16.88 -6.10
CA THR A 63 24.13 16.32 -6.05
C THR A 63 25.11 17.46 -5.72
N ASN A 64 26.32 17.27 -5.73
CA ASN A 64 27.45 18.19 -5.67
C ASN A 64 27.16 19.71 -5.56
N LYS A 65 28.13 20.50 -5.16
CA LYS A 65 28.04 21.93 -4.91
C LYS A 65 27.82 22.75 -6.17
N ASN A 66 26.77 23.57 -6.17
CA ASN A 66 26.60 24.64 -7.15
C ASN A 66 26.49 25.98 -6.41
N ILE A 67 26.11 27.06 -7.12
CA ILE A 67 25.96 28.40 -6.54
C ILE A 67 24.76 28.54 -5.59
N HIS A 68 23.89 27.52 -5.46
CA HIS A 68 22.65 27.60 -4.71
C HIS A 68 22.48 26.50 -3.65
N HIS A 69 23.08 25.32 -3.87
CA HIS A 69 22.92 24.15 -3.01
C HIS A 69 24.21 23.36 -2.88
N GLY A 70 24.41 22.74 -1.70
CA GLY A 70 25.28 21.60 -1.53
C GLY A 70 24.58 20.29 -1.96
N ILE A 71 24.98 19.17 -1.35
CA ILE A 71 24.21 17.95 -1.41
C ILE A 71 22.92 18.21 -0.63
N ALA A 72 21.76 17.92 -1.26
CA ALA A 72 20.47 18.07 -0.60
C ALA A 72 19.67 16.78 -0.70
N ARG A 73 18.91 16.50 0.37
CA ARG A 73 18.08 15.29 0.50
C ARG A 73 16.69 15.68 0.95
N ALA A 74 15.68 14.91 0.52
CA ALA A 74 14.29 15.07 0.92
C ALA A 74 13.88 13.95 1.87
N LEU A 75 13.19 14.28 2.93
CA LEU A 75 12.64 13.36 3.92
C LEU A 75 11.12 13.39 3.85
N PHE A 76 10.49 12.24 4.01
CA PHE A 76 9.03 12.07 3.98
C PHE A 76 8.58 11.13 5.08
N ARG A 77 7.43 11.40 5.69
CA ARG A 77 6.75 10.48 6.58
C ARG A 77 5.27 10.40 6.23
N PHE A 78 4.79 9.18 5.99
CA PHE A 78 3.42 8.90 5.57
C PHE A 78 2.60 8.29 6.70
N ASP A 79 1.31 8.61 6.76
CA ASP A 79 0.36 7.99 7.70
C ASP A 79 -0.02 6.58 7.21
N ILE A 80 0.88 5.62 7.43
CA ILE A 80 0.67 4.22 7.05
C ILE A 80 -0.12 3.53 8.17
N PRO A 81 -1.36 3.03 7.88
CA PRO A 81 -2.18 2.35 8.87
C PRO A 81 -1.47 1.17 9.54
N SER A 82 -1.68 1.04 10.86
CA SER A 82 -1.02 0.01 11.68
C SER A 82 -1.49 -1.42 11.39
N ASP A 83 -2.64 -1.59 10.76
CA ASP A 83 -3.23 -2.88 10.37
C ASP A 83 -2.74 -3.41 9.03
N ILE A 84 -1.91 -2.64 8.30
CA ILE A 84 -1.23 -3.14 7.09
C ILE A 84 -0.03 -3.99 7.52
N GLU A 85 -0.02 -5.24 7.08
CA GLU A 85 1.09 -6.18 7.30
C GLU A 85 1.89 -6.39 6.00
N VAL A 86 3.19 -6.66 6.12
CA VAL A 86 4.09 -6.92 4.98
C VAL A 86 3.55 -8.03 4.07
N ALA A 87 2.98 -9.08 4.67
CA ALA A 87 2.42 -10.22 3.94
C ALA A 87 1.29 -9.83 2.99
N ASP A 88 0.57 -8.74 3.29
CA ASP A 88 -0.57 -8.28 2.52
C ASP A 88 -0.19 -7.30 1.40
N ILE A 89 1.05 -6.81 1.37
CA ILE A 89 1.49 -5.82 0.39
C ILE A 89 1.75 -6.48 -0.96
N LYS A 90 1.03 -6.04 -1.97
CA LYS A 90 1.25 -6.38 -3.38
C LYS A 90 2.24 -5.41 -4.03
N SER A 91 2.01 -4.12 -3.86
CA SER A 91 2.88 -3.05 -4.34
C SER A 91 2.73 -1.79 -3.50
N ALA A 92 3.77 -0.96 -3.52
CA ALA A 92 3.79 0.35 -2.89
C ALA A 92 4.43 1.36 -3.86
N ASN A 93 3.73 2.46 -4.12
CA ASN A 93 4.20 3.50 -5.03
C ASN A 93 4.13 4.86 -4.34
N ILE A 94 5.23 5.59 -4.36
CA ILE A 94 5.27 6.99 -3.92
C ILE A 94 4.96 7.91 -5.10
N TYR A 95 4.06 8.87 -4.89
CA TYR A 95 3.66 9.85 -5.87
C TYR A 95 4.25 11.20 -5.47
N LEU A 96 4.99 11.80 -6.39
CA LEU A 96 5.68 13.06 -6.21
C LEU A 96 5.35 13.97 -7.39
N SER A 97 5.11 15.24 -7.11
CA SER A 97 4.94 16.30 -8.11
C SER A 97 6.25 17.06 -8.26
N ALA A 98 6.67 17.35 -9.48
CA ALA A 98 7.68 18.38 -9.67
C ALA A 98 7.10 19.74 -9.27
N CYS A 99 7.84 20.53 -8.51
CA CYS A 99 7.39 21.85 -8.11
C CYS A 99 7.26 22.76 -9.35
N ALA A 100 6.02 23.14 -9.72
CA ALA A 100 5.71 23.80 -10.98
C ALA A 100 6.45 25.16 -11.16
N ASN A 101 6.58 25.92 -10.09
CA ASN A 101 7.16 27.27 -10.11
C ASN A 101 8.55 27.37 -9.45
N CYS A 102 9.24 26.26 -9.24
CA CYS A 102 10.50 26.22 -8.49
C CYS A 102 11.77 26.24 -9.36
N GLY A 103 11.62 26.35 -10.66
CA GLY A 103 12.73 26.17 -11.62
C GLY A 103 12.94 24.69 -11.98
N GLY A 104 13.32 24.45 -13.22
CA GLY A 104 13.52 23.09 -13.74
C GLY A 104 14.73 22.41 -13.11
N GLY A 105 14.62 21.11 -12.88
CA GLY A 105 15.72 20.24 -12.52
C GLY A 105 16.28 19.49 -13.71
N ASN A 106 17.45 18.90 -13.54
CA ASN A 106 18.09 18.09 -14.61
C ASN A 106 17.65 16.62 -14.57
N GLY A 107 16.79 16.26 -13.59
CA GLY A 107 16.42 14.87 -13.36
C GLY A 107 17.58 14.02 -12.86
N GLY A 108 17.42 12.70 -12.92
CA GLY A 108 18.49 11.75 -12.55
C GLY A 108 18.01 10.59 -11.70
N THR A 109 18.93 9.69 -11.37
CA THR A 109 18.58 8.50 -10.60
C THR A 109 18.66 8.78 -9.10
N VAL A 110 17.52 8.63 -8.41
CA VAL A 110 17.40 8.73 -6.97
C VAL A 110 17.21 7.36 -6.33
N GLY A 111 17.62 7.26 -5.07
CA GLY A 111 17.31 6.13 -4.18
C GLY A 111 16.35 6.55 -3.08
N PHE A 112 15.52 5.63 -2.65
CA PHE A 112 14.67 5.73 -1.48
C PHE A 112 15.23 4.83 -0.38
N PHE A 113 15.39 5.37 0.83
CA PHE A 113 16.03 4.72 1.96
C PHE A 113 15.14 4.81 3.19
N ALA A 114 15.07 3.73 3.98
CA ALA A 114 14.38 3.77 5.26
C ALA A 114 15.23 4.52 6.30
N LEU A 115 14.61 5.41 7.06
CA LEU A 115 15.27 6.06 8.19
C LEU A 115 15.37 5.12 9.39
N ASN A 116 16.52 5.12 10.08
CA ASN A 116 16.77 4.33 11.28
C ASN A 116 16.23 5.00 12.55
N LYS A 117 16.00 6.32 12.51
CA LYS A 117 15.34 7.10 13.57
C LYS A 117 14.27 8.01 12.96
N PRO A 118 13.21 8.35 13.72
CA PRO A 118 12.23 9.32 13.26
C PRO A 118 12.90 10.70 13.10
N PHE A 119 12.51 11.43 12.06
CA PHE A 119 12.90 12.82 11.92
C PHE A 119 11.83 13.74 12.48
N ASP A 120 12.26 14.92 12.94
CA ASP A 120 11.41 16.02 13.36
C ASP A 120 11.41 17.10 12.26
N GLU A 121 10.30 17.23 11.54
CA GLU A 121 10.14 18.19 10.46
C GLU A 121 10.47 19.63 10.89
N ALA A 122 10.18 19.99 12.15
CA ALA A 122 10.37 21.35 12.68
C ALA A 122 11.80 21.61 13.18
N ALA A 123 12.60 20.58 13.41
CA ALA A 123 13.89 20.70 14.08
C ALA A 123 15.07 20.12 13.28
N ASP A 124 14.82 19.10 12.44
CA ASP A 124 15.93 18.42 11.78
C ASP A 124 16.57 19.24 10.67
N THR A 125 17.88 19.14 10.61
CA THR A 125 18.79 19.84 9.71
C THR A 125 19.81 18.85 9.17
N TRP A 126 20.69 19.29 8.28
CA TRP A 126 21.79 18.46 7.80
C TRP A 126 22.69 17.97 8.95
N SER A 127 23.03 18.88 9.89
CA SER A 127 23.88 18.56 11.05
C SER A 127 23.23 17.60 12.04
N SER A 128 21.91 17.52 12.11
CA SER A 128 21.20 16.64 13.05
C SER A 128 21.06 15.21 12.54
N LEU A 129 21.14 15.02 11.22
CA LEU A 129 21.01 13.70 10.55
C LEU A 129 22.40 13.24 10.06
N GLU A 130 23.12 12.57 10.92
CA GLU A 130 24.45 12.04 10.62
C GLU A 130 24.42 10.68 9.91
N GLY A 131 25.57 10.28 9.35
CA GLY A 131 25.73 8.94 8.76
C GLY A 131 25.40 7.82 9.75
N GLY A 132 24.43 6.96 9.37
CA GLY A 132 23.90 5.89 10.22
C GLY A 132 22.43 6.11 10.63
N ASP A 133 21.88 7.31 10.40
CA ASP A 133 20.47 7.59 10.66
C ASP A 133 19.53 7.04 9.58
N TRP A 134 20.07 6.47 8.52
CA TRP A 134 19.36 5.75 7.47
C TRP A 134 20.04 4.42 7.16
N ASP A 135 19.30 3.56 6.46
CA ASP A 135 19.84 2.32 5.95
C ASP A 135 20.57 2.59 4.63
N ASP A 136 21.87 2.34 4.57
CA ASP A 136 22.68 2.58 3.35
C ASP A 136 22.35 1.61 2.20
N SER A 137 21.59 0.56 2.45
CA SER A 137 21.11 -0.33 1.42
C SER A 137 20.06 0.38 0.57
N VAL A 138 20.21 0.36 -0.75
CA VAL A 138 19.21 0.88 -1.68
C VAL A 138 18.16 -0.18 -1.92
N TYR A 139 16.97 0.03 -1.40
CA TYR A 139 15.83 -0.88 -1.61
C TYR A 139 15.04 -0.55 -2.86
N SER A 140 14.94 0.75 -3.21
CA SER A 140 14.20 1.18 -4.38
C SER A 140 14.89 2.32 -5.08
N GLN A 141 14.86 2.32 -6.41
CA GLN A 141 15.44 3.34 -7.27
C GLN A 141 14.39 3.89 -8.22
N ALA A 142 14.49 5.17 -8.56
CA ALA A 142 13.66 5.81 -9.54
C ALA A 142 14.48 6.79 -10.39
N ILE A 143 14.01 7.03 -11.61
CA ILE A 143 14.55 8.09 -12.45
C ILE A 143 13.58 9.26 -12.39
N LEU A 144 14.03 10.37 -11.80
CA LEU A 144 13.30 11.63 -11.86
C LEU A 144 13.53 12.26 -13.25
N PRO A 145 12.46 12.62 -13.96
CA PRO A 145 12.58 13.26 -15.27
C PRO A 145 13.18 14.66 -15.16
N GLU A 146 13.68 15.18 -16.29
CA GLU A 146 14.13 16.57 -16.40
C GLU A 146 12.94 17.55 -16.38
N GLY A 147 13.21 18.78 -15.94
CA GLY A 147 12.23 19.85 -15.91
C GLY A 147 11.35 19.86 -14.69
N ASN A 148 10.33 20.70 -14.73
CA ASN A 148 9.37 20.90 -13.62
C ASN A 148 7.90 20.64 -14.02
N SER A 149 7.66 20.02 -15.18
CA SER A 149 6.30 19.78 -15.70
C SER A 149 5.95 18.30 -15.86
N TRP A 150 6.79 17.40 -15.35
CA TRP A 150 6.63 15.97 -15.59
C TRP A 150 5.47 15.32 -14.80
N THR A 151 4.95 16.02 -13.79
CA THR A 151 3.76 15.56 -13.03
C THR A 151 3.00 16.75 -12.51
N GLN A 152 2.38 17.54 -13.41
CA GLN A 152 1.51 18.63 -12.99
C GLN A 152 0.15 18.09 -12.55
N ALA A 153 -0.39 18.66 -11.48
CA ALA A 153 -1.70 18.29 -10.97
C ALA A 153 -2.84 18.78 -11.87
N GLU A 154 -3.91 18.00 -11.91
CA GLU A 154 -5.22 18.47 -12.31
C GLU A 154 -6.08 18.61 -11.06
N ASN A 155 -6.42 19.85 -10.68
CA ASN A 155 -7.21 20.14 -9.47
C ASN A 155 -6.58 19.60 -8.15
N GLY A 156 -5.26 19.63 -8.02
CA GLY A 156 -4.54 19.13 -6.84
C GLY A 156 -4.36 17.61 -6.77
N GLU A 157 -4.77 16.89 -7.80
CA GLU A 157 -4.60 15.44 -7.89
C GLU A 157 -3.70 15.08 -9.08
N PRO A 158 -2.95 13.98 -9.00
CA PRO A 158 -2.14 13.53 -10.13
C PRO A 158 -3.04 13.16 -11.31
N PRO A 159 -2.63 13.49 -12.55
CA PRO A 159 -3.30 13.00 -13.73
C PRO A 159 -3.44 11.47 -13.71
N PRO A 160 -4.50 10.89 -14.28
CA PRO A 160 -4.80 9.46 -14.17
C PRO A 160 -3.76 8.54 -14.84
N ASP A 161 -2.91 9.08 -15.72
CA ASP A 161 -1.83 8.38 -16.38
C ASP A 161 -0.48 8.48 -15.64
N VAL A 162 -0.38 9.30 -14.58
CA VAL A 162 0.81 9.40 -13.75
C VAL A 162 1.00 8.11 -12.96
N LYS A 163 2.16 7.52 -13.13
CA LYS A 163 2.60 6.36 -12.35
C LYS A 163 3.48 6.84 -11.21
N GLY A 164 3.18 6.39 -10.00
CA GLY A 164 4.08 6.58 -8.86
C GLY A 164 5.40 5.80 -9.05
N PHE A 165 6.42 6.22 -8.34
CA PHE A 165 7.69 5.50 -8.28
C PHE A 165 7.54 4.26 -7.40
N ASP A 166 7.93 3.11 -7.92
CA ASP A 166 7.83 1.83 -7.21
C ASP A 166 8.84 1.76 -6.07
N ILE A 167 8.33 1.71 -4.84
CA ILE A 167 9.11 1.52 -3.62
C ILE A 167 8.69 0.24 -2.88
N THR A 168 8.10 -0.71 -3.60
CA THR A 168 7.62 -1.98 -3.03
C THR A 168 8.68 -2.71 -2.23
N PRO A 169 9.93 -2.91 -2.72
CA PRO A 169 10.97 -3.59 -1.95
C PRO A 169 11.30 -2.86 -0.66
N LEU A 170 11.42 -1.53 -0.69
CA LEU A 170 11.67 -0.72 0.50
C LEU A 170 10.61 -0.95 1.57
N ILE A 171 9.32 -0.89 1.19
CA ILE A 171 8.20 -1.06 2.12
C ILE A 171 8.13 -2.49 2.64
N GLN A 172 8.31 -3.50 1.77
CA GLN A 172 8.25 -4.90 2.19
C GLN A 172 9.36 -5.27 3.18
N ASP A 173 10.56 -4.74 2.99
CA ASP A 173 11.70 -5.06 3.86
C ASP A 173 11.75 -4.20 5.13
N ASN A 174 11.10 -3.01 5.14
CA ASN A 174 11.24 -2.02 6.22
C ASN A 174 9.92 -1.38 6.66
N LEU A 175 8.77 -2.03 6.51
CA LEU A 175 7.46 -1.42 6.79
C LEU A 175 7.40 -0.72 8.15
N ASP A 176 7.87 -1.37 9.22
CA ASP A 176 7.81 -0.82 10.57
C ASP A 176 8.75 0.39 10.74
N LYS A 177 9.94 0.35 10.14
CA LYS A 177 10.86 1.50 10.11
C LYS A 177 10.25 2.66 9.34
N VAL A 178 9.74 2.42 8.14
CA VAL A 178 9.14 3.45 7.30
C VAL A 178 7.92 4.07 7.98
N ARG A 179 7.07 3.27 8.61
CA ARG A 179 5.91 3.74 9.37
C ARG A 179 6.31 4.62 10.56
N ALA A 180 7.34 4.22 11.29
CA ALA A 180 7.77 4.93 12.49
C ALA A 180 8.65 6.14 12.18
N ASN A 181 9.55 6.01 11.21
CA ASN A 181 10.67 6.93 11.03
C ASN A 181 10.60 7.73 9.73
N GLY A 182 9.99 7.16 8.66
CA GLY A 182 9.91 7.80 7.35
C GLY A 182 10.92 7.27 6.34
N ILE A 183 11.01 8.00 5.23
CA ILE A 183 11.81 7.69 4.03
C ILE A 183 12.71 8.88 3.71
N MET A 184 13.95 8.64 3.32
CA MET A 184 14.82 9.61 2.71
C MET A 184 14.93 9.37 1.21
N MET A 185 14.82 10.41 0.41
CA MET A 185 15.14 10.41 -1.03
C MET A 185 16.41 11.21 -1.28
N ARG A 186 17.36 10.62 -1.99
CA ARG A 186 18.59 11.29 -2.42
C ARG A 186 19.06 10.79 -3.77
N PHE A 187 19.88 11.53 -4.46
CA PHE A 187 20.60 10.99 -5.64
C PHE A 187 21.51 9.85 -5.23
N LEU A 188 21.60 8.81 -6.07
CA LEU A 188 22.48 7.66 -5.79
C LEU A 188 23.96 8.04 -5.85
N ASP A 189 24.33 8.90 -6.76
CA ASP A 189 25.65 9.50 -6.84
C ASP A 189 25.53 10.99 -6.48
N GLU A 190 25.74 11.29 -5.20
CA GLU A 190 25.66 12.68 -4.68
C GLU A 190 26.85 13.55 -5.11
N HIS A 191 27.88 12.96 -5.73
CA HIS A 191 29.07 13.65 -6.20
C HIS A 191 29.21 13.66 -7.73
N GLN A 192 28.15 13.23 -8.45
CA GLN A 192 28.20 13.21 -9.91
C GLN A 192 28.39 14.59 -10.53
N GLU A 193 29.11 14.61 -11.65
CA GLU A 193 29.25 15.76 -12.52
C GLU A 193 28.58 15.47 -13.89
N PRO A 194 27.86 16.39 -14.50
CA PRO A 194 27.59 17.76 -14.00
C PRO A 194 26.61 17.78 -12.83
N PHE A 195 26.57 18.90 -12.11
CA PHE A 195 25.59 19.15 -11.05
C PHE A 195 24.16 18.78 -11.49
N THR A 196 23.48 18.03 -10.64
CA THR A 196 22.12 17.59 -10.88
C THR A 196 21.25 17.96 -9.67
N HIS A 197 20.06 18.46 -9.92
CA HIS A 197 19.08 18.73 -8.88
C HIS A 197 17.67 18.48 -9.37
N GLN A 198 16.73 18.33 -8.44
CA GLN A 198 15.31 18.29 -8.70
C GLN A 198 14.56 18.96 -7.56
N ASN A 199 13.54 19.75 -7.90
CA ASN A 199 12.61 20.33 -6.97
C ASN A 199 11.30 19.53 -7.00
N VAL A 200 10.90 19.01 -5.86
CA VAL A 200 9.64 18.28 -5.66
C VAL A 200 8.72 19.17 -4.82
N ALA A 201 7.43 19.20 -5.12
CA ALA A 201 6.47 19.91 -4.30
C ALA A 201 6.42 19.30 -2.89
N SER A 202 6.41 20.15 -1.86
CA SER A 202 6.18 19.73 -0.48
C SER A 202 4.70 19.77 -0.14
N ARG A 203 4.34 19.29 1.02
CA ARG A 203 2.97 19.39 1.53
C ARG A 203 2.56 20.84 1.87
N GLU A 204 3.51 21.75 1.99
CA GLU A 204 3.27 23.20 2.16
C GLU A 204 3.01 23.92 0.83
N SER A 205 3.13 23.23 -0.31
CA SER A 205 2.84 23.86 -1.59
C SER A 205 1.37 24.22 -1.70
N SER A 206 1.09 25.46 -2.07
CA SER A 206 -0.24 25.96 -2.39
C SER A 206 -0.44 26.20 -3.90
N ASP A 207 0.52 25.78 -4.72
CA ASP A 207 0.42 25.89 -6.17
C ASP A 207 -0.64 24.91 -6.68
N PRO A 208 -1.64 25.36 -7.46
CA PRO A 208 -2.67 24.47 -7.97
C PRO A 208 -2.18 23.44 -9.00
N LEU A 209 -0.96 23.61 -9.51
CA LEU A 209 -0.30 22.65 -10.41
C LEU A 209 0.53 21.61 -9.66
N ASP A 210 0.68 21.76 -8.35
CA ASP A 210 1.36 20.80 -7.49
C ASP A 210 0.34 19.87 -6.82
N PHE A 211 0.70 18.63 -6.57
CA PHE A 211 0.03 17.78 -5.60
C PHE A 211 1.01 17.39 -4.50
N HIS A 212 0.50 17.27 -3.28
CA HIS A 212 1.31 16.88 -2.14
C HIS A 212 1.82 15.46 -2.30
N PRO A 213 3.00 15.13 -1.77
CA PRO A 213 3.49 13.76 -1.76
C PRO A 213 2.49 12.81 -1.11
N PHE A 214 2.31 11.64 -1.65
CA PHE A 214 1.52 10.57 -1.02
C PHE A 214 2.03 9.19 -1.44
N LEU A 215 1.67 8.18 -0.64
CA LEU A 215 2.00 6.79 -0.87
C LEU A 215 0.73 5.99 -1.14
N ILE A 216 0.72 5.18 -2.19
CA ILE A 216 -0.33 4.19 -2.40
C ILE A 216 0.23 2.80 -2.14
N ILE A 217 -0.37 2.10 -1.18
CA ILE A 217 -0.10 0.69 -0.90
C ILE A 217 -1.26 -0.12 -1.46
N GLN A 218 -0.97 -0.96 -2.45
CA GLN A 218 -1.92 -1.95 -2.95
C GLN A 218 -1.74 -3.24 -2.14
N GLN A 219 -2.83 -3.70 -1.56
CA GLN A 219 -2.84 -4.97 -0.87
C GLN A 219 -3.08 -6.12 -1.85
N LYS A 220 -2.56 -7.30 -1.52
CA LYS A 220 -2.90 -8.52 -2.24
C LYS A 220 -4.40 -8.78 -2.11
N GLU A 221 -5.01 -9.27 -3.17
CA GLU A 221 -6.38 -9.72 -3.04
C GLU A 221 -6.45 -10.81 -1.97
N PRO A 222 -7.37 -10.72 -1.02
CA PRO A 222 -7.55 -11.80 -0.06
C PRO A 222 -7.89 -13.06 -0.83
N ILE A 223 -7.10 -14.12 -0.64
CA ILE A 223 -7.37 -15.41 -1.26
C ILE A 223 -8.77 -15.84 -0.81
N CYS A 224 -9.65 -16.09 -1.77
CA CYS A 224 -11.02 -16.50 -1.49
C CYS A 224 -11.02 -17.87 -0.75
N PRO A 225 -11.66 -18.00 0.43
CA PRO A 225 -11.73 -19.28 1.12
C PRO A 225 -12.28 -20.41 0.27
N ALA A 226 -13.22 -20.10 -0.64
CA ALA A 226 -13.75 -21.08 -1.58
C ALA A 226 -12.67 -21.54 -2.60
N GLU A 227 -11.79 -20.65 -3.05
CA GLU A 227 -10.67 -20.99 -3.92
C GLU A 227 -9.66 -21.86 -3.20
N VAL A 228 -9.36 -21.57 -1.94
CA VAL A 228 -8.51 -22.43 -1.10
C VAL A 228 -9.13 -23.83 -0.93
N MET A 229 -10.44 -23.90 -0.63
CA MET A 229 -11.13 -25.19 -0.45
C MET A 229 -11.21 -26.03 -1.73
N PHE A 230 -11.48 -25.38 -2.86
CA PHE A 230 -11.74 -26.03 -4.15
C PHE A 230 -10.60 -25.89 -5.14
N GLN A 231 -9.38 -25.74 -4.64
CA GLN A 231 -8.19 -25.69 -5.48
C GLN A 231 -8.14 -26.92 -6.42
N GLY A 232 -8.12 -26.66 -7.73
CA GLY A 232 -8.18 -27.72 -8.75
C GLY A 232 -9.59 -28.22 -9.10
N GLU A 233 -10.66 -27.64 -8.55
CA GLU A 233 -12.06 -28.02 -8.83
C GLU A 233 -12.92 -26.83 -9.28
N PRO A 234 -12.69 -26.28 -10.47
CA PRO A 234 -13.37 -25.08 -10.94
C PRO A 234 -14.90 -25.23 -11.04
N GLU A 235 -15.40 -26.45 -11.25
CA GLU A 235 -16.84 -26.70 -11.35
C GLU A 235 -17.57 -26.43 -10.04
N ASN A 236 -17.02 -26.87 -8.91
CA ASN A 236 -17.60 -26.63 -7.59
C ASN A 236 -17.57 -25.14 -7.25
N LEU A 237 -16.50 -24.44 -7.60
CA LEU A 237 -16.38 -23.00 -7.43
C LEU A 237 -17.44 -22.23 -8.24
N ASN A 238 -17.67 -22.65 -9.49
CA ASN A 238 -18.70 -22.05 -10.35
C ASN A 238 -20.12 -22.30 -9.83
N GLN A 239 -20.40 -23.48 -9.26
CA GLN A 239 -21.68 -23.78 -8.62
C GLN A 239 -21.93 -22.85 -7.42
N LEU A 240 -20.91 -22.61 -6.62
CA LEU A 240 -21.00 -21.69 -5.48
C LEU A 240 -21.25 -20.26 -5.93
N ARG A 241 -20.56 -19.78 -6.97
CA ARG A 241 -20.79 -18.46 -7.56
C ARG A 241 -22.24 -18.33 -8.06
N LYS A 242 -22.75 -19.34 -8.74
CA LYS A 242 -24.18 -19.36 -9.19
C LYS A 242 -25.14 -19.28 -8.00
N PHE A 243 -24.88 -20.05 -6.93
CA PHE A 243 -25.71 -20.00 -5.74
C PHE A 243 -25.73 -18.61 -5.10
N ARG A 244 -24.57 -17.96 -4.99
CA ARG A 244 -24.47 -16.57 -4.54
C ARG A 244 -25.37 -15.65 -5.37
N ASP A 245 -25.15 -15.61 -6.67
CA ASP A 245 -25.75 -14.65 -7.59
C ASP A 245 -27.26 -14.89 -7.75
N GLN A 246 -27.68 -16.14 -7.72
CA GLN A 246 -29.07 -16.51 -7.97
C GLN A 246 -29.94 -16.57 -6.71
N VAL A 247 -29.34 -16.83 -5.56
CA VAL A 247 -30.08 -17.07 -4.31
C VAL A 247 -29.77 -15.99 -3.27
N LEU A 248 -28.52 -15.81 -2.91
CA LEU A 248 -28.17 -14.94 -1.77
C LEU A 248 -28.30 -13.46 -2.11
N GLU A 249 -27.81 -13.01 -3.24
CA GLU A 249 -27.90 -11.60 -3.65
C GLU A 249 -29.36 -11.12 -3.80
N LYS A 250 -30.30 -12.04 -4.01
CA LYS A 250 -31.72 -11.70 -4.17
C LYS A 250 -32.43 -11.40 -2.86
N THR A 251 -31.83 -11.70 -1.71
CA THR A 251 -32.46 -11.49 -0.40
C THR A 251 -31.68 -10.51 0.48
N PRO A 252 -32.32 -9.67 1.29
CA PRO A 252 -31.62 -8.80 2.24
C PRO A 252 -30.72 -9.57 3.20
N ALA A 253 -31.20 -10.70 3.74
CA ALA A 253 -30.40 -11.56 4.62
C ALA A 253 -29.16 -12.14 3.91
N GLY A 254 -29.30 -12.54 2.65
CA GLY A 254 -28.18 -13.04 1.86
C GLY A 254 -27.13 -11.98 1.60
N ARG A 255 -27.53 -10.72 1.31
CA ARG A 255 -26.58 -9.60 1.14
C ARG A 255 -25.84 -9.28 2.45
N THR A 256 -26.54 -9.25 3.60
CA THR A 256 -25.88 -9.09 4.90
C THR A 256 -24.88 -10.19 5.17
N PHE A 257 -25.26 -11.41 4.84
CA PHE A 257 -24.40 -12.57 4.97
C PHE A 257 -23.16 -12.50 4.08
N ILE A 258 -23.30 -12.08 2.82
CA ILE A 258 -22.20 -11.83 1.90
C ILE A 258 -21.22 -10.80 2.53
N GLY A 259 -21.73 -9.69 3.08
CA GLY A 259 -20.88 -8.68 3.72
C GLY A 259 -20.09 -9.22 4.93
N LEU A 260 -20.71 -10.02 5.80
CA LEU A 260 -20.03 -10.67 6.92
C LEU A 260 -18.93 -11.65 6.46
N TYR A 261 -19.21 -12.38 5.39
CA TYR A 261 -18.25 -13.28 4.81
C TYR A 261 -17.00 -12.55 4.32
N TYR A 262 -17.16 -11.44 3.59
CA TYR A 262 -16.03 -10.65 3.10
C TYR A 262 -15.14 -10.14 4.24
N GLY A 263 -15.74 -9.68 5.33
CA GLY A 263 -15.00 -9.25 6.52
C GLY A 263 -14.18 -10.36 7.20
N CYS A 264 -14.58 -11.62 7.04
CA CYS A 264 -13.91 -12.76 7.67
C CYS A 264 -13.01 -13.56 6.68
N ALA A 265 -13.12 -13.32 5.38
CA ALA A 265 -12.47 -14.11 4.34
C ALA A 265 -10.95 -14.23 4.50
N PRO A 266 -10.18 -13.17 4.80
CA PRO A 266 -8.73 -13.29 4.97
C PRO A 266 -8.35 -14.28 6.09
N LYS A 267 -8.99 -14.18 7.25
CA LYS A 267 -8.73 -15.05 8.41
C LYS A 267 -9.10 -16.51 8.13
N ILE A 268 -10.22 -16.73 7.44
CA ILE A 268 -10.68 -18.06 7.08
C ILE A 268 -9.75 -18.69 6.03
N SER A 269 -9.33 -17.94 5.02
CA SER A 269 -8.39 -18.42 4.00
C SER A 269 -7.05 -18.80 4.61
N ALA A 270 -6.51 -17.99 5.52
CA ALA A 270 -5.28 -18.28 6.24
C ALA A 270 -5.40 -19.56 7.06
N LEU A 271 -6.51 -19.77 7.79
CA LEU A 271 -6.79 -20.98 8.56
C LEU A 271 -6.87 -22.23 7.68
N LEU A 272 -7.56 -22.15 6.54
CA LEU A 272 -7.72 -23.26 5.60
C LEU A 272 -6.41 -23.59 4.88
N SER A 273 -5.58 -22.57 4.59
CA SER A 273 -4.26 -22.77 3.98
C SER A 273 -3.28 -23.41 4.96
N ALA A 274 -3.34 -23.07 6.24
CA ALA A 274 -2.46 -23.60 7.27
C ALA A 274 -2.86 -24.99 7.77
N ASN A 275 -4.12 -25.45 7.54
CA ASN A 275 -4.64 -26.70 8.08
C ASN A 275 -5.36 -27.52 7.01
N GLU A 276 -4.67 -28.52 6.47
CA GLU A 276 -5.18 -29.37 5.40
C GLU A 276 -6.39 -30.21 5.82
N ASP A 277 -6.39 -30.75 7.04
CA ASP A 277 -7.52 -31.54 7.55
C ASP A 277 -8.77 -30.70 7.66
N LEU A 278 -8.66 -29.46 8.17
CA LEU A 278 -9.75 -28.51 8.23
C LEU A 278 -10.26 -28.16 6.84
N ARG A 279 -9.36 -27.93 5.89
CA ARG A 279 -9.68 -27.65 4.49
C ARG A 279 -10.48 -28.81 3.86
N LEU A 280 -10.06 -30.06 4.06
CA LEU A 280 -10.74 -31.24 3.53
C LEU A 280 -12.12 -31.45 4.17
N GLN A 281 -12.24 -31.21 5.47
CA GLN A 281 -13.54 -31.28 6.17
C GLN A 281 -14.50 -30.20 5.65
N ALA A 282 -14.05 -28.95 5.57
CA ALA A 282 -14.84 -27.84 5.03
C ALA A 282 -15.30 -28.13 3.59
N ARG A 283 -14.39 -28.59 2.73
CA ARG A 283 -14.68 -29.00 1.34
C ARG A 283 -15.75 -30.10 1.27
N THR A 284 -15.65 -31.12 2.13
CA THR A 284 -16.60 -32.22 2.17
C THR A 284 -18.00 -31.75 2.54
N VAL A 285 -18.10 -30.88 3.52
CA VAL A 285 -19.37 -30.29 3.98
C VAL A 285 -19.99 -29.44 2.89
N VAL A 286 -19.21 -28.55 2.24
CA VAL A 286 -19.72 -27.69 1.17
C VAL A 286 -20.16 -28.50 -0.04
N LYS A 287 -19.44 -29.55 -0.44
CA LYS A 287 -19.88 -30.45 -1.52
C LYS A 287 -21.22 -31.09 -1.23
N LYS A 288 -21.42 -31.62 -0.02
CA LYS A 288 -22.72 -32.16 0.39
C LYS A 288 -23.85 -31.15 0.34
N MET A 289 -23.55 -29.90 0.66
CA MET A 289 -24.54 -28.82 0.56
C MET A 289 -24.92 -28.51 -0.87
N LEU A 290 -23.91 -28.38 -1.75
CA LEU A 290 -24.15 -28.11 -3.17
C LEU A 290 -25.04 -29.16 -3.82
N THR A 291 -24.86 -30.45 -3.48
CA THR A 291 -25.73 -31.53 -3.98
C THR A 291 -27.16 -31.50 -3.43
N MET A 292 -27.39 -30.78 -2.30
CA MET A 292 -28.75 -30.65 -1.72
C MET A 292 -29.48 -29.40 -2.23
N ILE A 293 -28.75 -28.38 -2.67
CA ILE A 293 -29.29 -27.06 -3.05
C ILE A 293 -29.43 -26.93 -4.56
N LEU A 294 -28.55 -27.55 -5.31
CA LEU A 294 -28.51 -27.52 -6.77
C LEU A 294 -28.76 -28.92 -7.29
N PRO A 295 -30.02 -29.30 -7.54
CA PRO A 295 -30.38 -30.59 -8.11
C PRO A 295 -29.87 -30.80 -9.55
#